data_1f97bb8552dfe433536bf90f5b4cefba
#
_entry.id   1f97bb8552dfe433536bf90f5b4cefba
#
_cell.length_a   1.000
_cell.length_b   1.000
_cell.length_c   1.000
_cell.angle_alpha   90.00
_cell.angle_beta   90.00
_cell.angle_gamma   90.00
#
_symmetry.space_group_name_H-M   'P 1'
#
loop_
_entity.id
_entity.type
_entity.pdbx_description
1 polymer ?
#
loop_
_entity_poly.entity_id
_entity_poly.type
_entity_poly.pdbx_seq_one_letter_code
_entity_poly.pdbx_strand_id
1 'polypeptide(L)'
;SVITGAVSAVIGFFSFRLRGIYFGVGTIAFAYVIYIIAQNWVELTHGPMGIPLVPPLRLLPESVGVVGRDVQTRIAVVSTIAIIIFGLDRLLHSPIGRAWHAVRENESLASSLGISPLHYQMAAFVLGAVISGLGGGFYAHYVGFISPTELGFHYIGVVFIMLIAGGAGTLPGPIIGSVVFGVLPELLRVAETARNLLLGLILLFCIAVVPEGLTGIWNRLRPERKAASDRPSVATVPGVAAEIVSPATQTGELKLGGVFKRFEGLTALSDVTLNVQPGEVVGLIGPNGAGKTTLFNIITGMLAPTGGDVFYCNREIGGLRPYSIAALGVTRTYQITSLFPELSTQDNIRVATHLRSCRSVLAALLRNKRFRDSEAAIDQTVDRILQLVRLQSRCDLPASALSYGDQRRLEIGLALATGAGLILLDEPAAGLNAEETDELCDLIRRLRAAGFTIIVIEHDMRMVMGLCDRIVVLSLGRIIFDGTPTAAAAHPDVIEAYLGTETADA
;
A
#
# COMPACT_ATOMS: atom_id res chain seq x y z
N SER A 1 26.83 -9.17 -3.87
CA SER A 1 25.54 -8.46 -4.03
C SER A 1 24.55 -9.19 -4.94
N VAL A 2 24.96 -9.68 -6.15
CA VAL A 2 24.06 -10.44 -7.03
C VAL A 2 23.64 -11.76 -6.39
N ILE A 3 24.56 -12.48 -5.79
CA ILE A 3 24.28 -13.75 -5.08
C ILE A 3 23.32 -13.50 -3.90
N THR A 4 23.55 -12.47 -3.10
CA THR A 4 22.68 -12.12 -1.98
C THR A 4 21.28 -11.76 -2.47
N GLY A 5 21.17 -11.04 -3.59
CA GLY A 5 19.90 -10.77 -4.25
C GLY A 5 19.15 -12.04 -4.70
N ALA A 6 19.86 -12.98 -5.32
CA ALA A 6 19.29 -14.25 -5.76
C ALA A 6 18.83 -15.13 -4.57
N VAL A 7 19.65 -15.25 -3.53
CA VAL A 7 19.31 -15.99 -2.31
C VAL A 7 18.10 -15.34 -1.61
N SER A 8 18.08 -13.99 -1.52
CA SER A 8 16.96 -13.28 -0.92
C SER A 8 15.65 -13.46 -1.70
N ALA A 9 15.70 -13.52 -3.04
CA ALA A 9 14.53 -13.80 -3.85
C ALA A 9 13.93 -15.18 -3.52
N VAL A 10 14.76 -16.19 -3.32
CA VAL A 10 14.33 -17.54 -2.92
C VAL A 10 13.73 -17.51 -1.51
N ILE A 11 14.43 -16.92 -0.54
CA ILE A 11 13.93 -16.81 0.84
C ILE A 11 12.61 -16.02 0.88
N GLY A 12 12.55 -14.89 0.18
CA GLY A 12 11.36 -14.05 0.10
C GLY A 12 10.15 -14.80 -0.47
N PHE A 13 10.35 -15.60 -1.53
CA PHE A 13 9.28 -16.40 -2.13
C PHE A 13 8.60 -17.34 -1.12
N PHE A 14 9.36 -17.93 -0.20
CA PHE A 14 8.80 -18.76 0.87
C PHE A 14 8.27 -17.93 2.04
N SER A 15 9.01 -16.90 2.45
CA SER A 15 8.68 -16.11 3.65
C SER A 15 7.44 -15.23 3.47
N PHE A 16 7.16 -14.67 2.29
CA PHE A 16 5.97 -13.85 2.04
C PHE A 16 4.65 -14.64 1.99
N ARG A 17 4.70 -15.96 2.10
CA ARG A 17 3.51 -16.78 2.40
C ARG A 17 3.07 -16.69 3.86
N LEU A 18 3.99 -16.31 4.75
CA LEU A 18 3.77 -16.09 6.16
C LEU A 18 3.30 -14.64 6.36
N ARG A 19 2.41 -14.41 7.35
CA ARG A 19 1.88 -13.07 7.65
C ARG A 19 2.31 -12.60 9.03
N GLY A 20 2.47 -11.28 9.20
CA GLY A 20 2.75 -10.65 10.48
C GLY A 20 4.02 -11.18 11.15
N ILE A 21 3.91 -11.54 12.43
CA ILE A 21 5.05 -11.99 13.25
C ILE A 21 5.72 -13.25 12.67
N TYR A 22 4.95 -14.15 12.04
CA TYR A 22 5.49 -15.38 11.45
C TYR A 22 6.47 -15.12 10.31
N PHE A 23 6.29 -14.02 9.56
CA PHE A 23 7.26 -13.58 8.56
C PHE A 23 8.61 -13.23 9.20
N GLY A 24 8.59 -12.45 10.30
CA GLY A 24 9.82 -12.09 11.03
C GLY A 24 10.54 -13.30 11.60
N VAL A 25 9.82 -14.20 12.28
CA VAL A 25 10.39 -15.45 12.83
C VAL A 25 10.95 -16.33 11.72
N GLY A 26 10.22 -16.47 10.60
CA GLY A 26 10.66 -17.25 9.45
C GLY A 26 11.96 -16.72 8.83
N THR A 27 12.08 -15.40 8.65
CA THR A 27 13.30 -14.79 8.09
C THR A 27 14.50 -14.93 9.03
N ILE A 28 14.32 -14.81 10.36
CA ILE A 28 15.36 -15.07 11.36
C ILE A 28 15.78 -16.55 11.32
N ALA A 29 14.83 -17.48 11.22
CA ALA A 29 15.14 -18.89 11.10
C ALA A 29 15.99 -19.22 9.85
N PHE A 30 15.64 -18.64 8.69
CA PHE A 30 16.46 -18.76 7.47
C PHE A 30 17.86 -18.20 7.66
N ALA A 31 17.99 -17.03 8.29
CA ALA A 31 19.30 -16.44 8.59
C ALA A 31 20.14 -17.36 9.48
N TYR A 32 19.51 -18.00 10.48
CA TYR A 32 20.18 -18.95 11.36
C TYR A 32 20.60 -20.23 10.64
N VAL A 33 19.78 -20.73 9.73
CA VAL A 33 20.15 -21.88 8.87
C VAL A 33 21.39 -21.54 8.02
N ILE A 34 21.43 -20.34 7.41
CA ILE A 34 22.61 -19.89 6.63
C ILE A 34 23.85 -19.80 7.52
N TYR A 35 23.69 -19.30 8.75
CA TYR A 35 24.77 -19.27 9.74
C TYR A 35 25.30 -20.67 10.06
N ILE A 36 24.44 -21.64 10.32
CA ILE A 36 24.84 -23.04 10.59
C ILE A 36 25.51 -23.66 9.37
N ILE A 37 25.01 -23.44 8.16
CA ILE A 37 25.63 -23.90 6.93
C ILE A 37 27.05 -23.33 6.82
N ALA A 38 27.20 -22.01 7.00
CA ALA A 38 28.50 -21.35 6.94
C ALA A 38 29.46 -21.85 8.00
N GLN A 39 29.01 -22.21 9.20
CA GLN A 39 29.85 -22.78 10.25
C GLN A 39 30.35 -24.21 9.95
N ASN A 40 29.52 -25.02 9.27
CA ASN A 40 29.80 -26.43 9.08
C ASN A 40 30.42 -26.73 7.69
N TRP A 41 30.32 -25.83 6.73
CA TRP A 41 30.85 -26.02 5.38
C TRP A 41 32.33 -25.62 5.32
N VAL A 42 33.19 -26.42 5.97
CA VAL A 42 34.63 -26.10 6.14
C VAL A 42 35.37 -25.93 4.82
N GLU A 43 35.02 -26.70 3.79
CA GLU A 43 35.65 -26.60 2.46
C GLU A 43 35.43 -25.25 1.76
N LEU A 44 34.30 -24.58 2.00
CA LEU A 44 33.93 -23.31 1.35
C LEU A 44 34.25 -22.10 2.23
N THR A 45 33.89 -22.18 3.51
CA THR A 45 33.90 -21.04 4.44
C THR A 45 35.04 -21.10 5.45
N HIS A 46 35.80 -22.19 5.47
CA HIS A 46 36.75 -22.55 6.50
C HIS A 46 36.11 -22.72 7.89
N GLY A 47 34.78 -22.85 7.95
CA GLY A 47 34.02 -23.05 9.18
C GLY A 47 34.25 -21.95 10.21
N PRO A 48 34.37 -22.28 11.52
CA PRO A 48 34.57 -21.29 12.59
C PRO A 48 35.87 -20.48 12.46
N MET A 49 36.89 -21.00 11.74
CA MET A 49 38.15 -20.30 11.52
C MET A 49 38.05 -19.11 10.58
N GLY A 50 37.01 -19.08 9.74
CA GLY A 50 36.77 -18.00 8.77
C GLY A 50 37.81 -17.92 7.65
N ILE A 51 37.68 -16.94 6.81
CA ILE A 51 38.54 -16.67 5.65
C ILE A 51 39.48 -15.51 6.00
N PRO A 52 40.76 -15.80 6.27
CA PRO A 52 41.79 -14.77 6.51
C PRO A 52 42.31 -14.17 5.21
N LEU A 53 43.02 -13.05 5.34
CA LEU A 53 43.77 -12.41 4.26
C LEU A 53 42.93 -12.01 3.04
N VAL A 54 41.73 -11.51 3.28
CA VAL A 54 40.93 -10.90 2.20
C VAL A 54 41.69 -9.68 1.67
N PRO A 55 42.07 -9.66 0.36
CA PRO A 55 42.91 -8.61 -0.17
C PRO A 55 42.18 -7.25 -0.11
N PRO A 56 42.86 -6.15 0.20
CA PRO A 56 42.27 -4.83 0.20
C PRO A 56 41.75 -4.46 -1.20
N LEU A 57 40.69 -3.65 -1.24
CA LEU A 57 40.07 -3.24 -2.50
C LEU A 57 41.05 -2.40 -3.34
N ARG A 58 41.31 -2.83 -4.59
CA ARG A 58 42.18 -2.12 -5.55
C ARG A 58 41.29 -1.46 -6.60
N LEU A 59 41.06 -0.15 -6.49
CA LEU A 59 40.26 0.60 -7.45
C LEU A 59 41.04 1.33 -8.51
N LEU A 60 42.29 1.71 -8.18
CA LEU A 60 43.19 2.43 -9.08
C LEU A 60 44.47 1.63 -9.28
N PRO A 61 45.05 1.65 -10.50
CA PRO A 61 46.34 1.05 -10.74
C PRO A 61 47.43 1.72 -9.92
N GLU A 62 48.48 0.97 -9.58
CA GLU A 62 49.60 1.41 -8.72
C GLU A 62 50.37 2.64 -9.29
N SER A 63 50.19 2.96 -10.56
CA SER A 63 50.79 4.11 -11.24
C SER A 63 50.18 5.48 -10.86
N VAL A 64 49.00 5.50 -10.23
CA VAL A 64 48.36 6.74 -9.78
C VAL A 64 48.75 6.99 -8.32
N GLY A 65 49.95 7.48 -8.11
CA GLY A 65 50.69 7.75 -6.88
C GLY A 65 49.89 8.03 -5.60
N VAL A 66 50.46 7.49 -4.52
CA VAL A 66 50.47 7.98 -3.11
C VAL A 66 49.13 8.22 -2.39
N VAL A 67 47.94 8.02 -2.97
CA VAL A 67 46.74 7.92 -2.16
C VAL A 67 46.75 6.52 -1.54
N GLY A 68 47.08 6.42 -0.25
CA GLY A 68 47.14 5.17 0.48
C GLY A 68 45.91 4.31 0.24
N ARG A 69 46.07 2.99 0.18
CA ARG A 69 45.00 2.02 -0.10
C ARG A 69 43.76 2.21 0.78
N ASP A 70 44.01 2.58 2.04
CA ASP A 70 42.92 2.88 3.01
C ASP A 70 42.04 4.07 2.60
N VAL A 71 42.65 5.10 2.03
CA VAL A 71 41.93 6.29 1.55
C VAL A 71 41.10 5.95 0.32
N GLN A 72 41.59 5.13 -0.60
CA GLN A 72 40.84 4.66 -1.76
C GLN A 72 39.59 3.85 -1.34
N THR A 73 39.75 2.93 -0.38
CA THR A 73 38.66 2.14 0.14
C THR A 73 37.59 3.04 0.82
N ARG A 74 38.03 4.01 1.63
CA ARG A 74 37.12 4.96 2.28
C ARG A 74 36.36 5.81 1.27
N ILE A 75 37.02 6.33 0.24
CA ILE A 75 36.37 7.10 -0.83
C ILE A 75 35.33 6.24 -1.56
N ALA A 76 35.68 4.97 -1.86
CA ALA A 76 34.78 4.05 -2.51
C ALA A 76 33.54 3.75 -1.67
N VAL A 77 33.69 3.51 -0.38
CA VAL A 77 32.56 3.29 0.55
C VAL A 77 31.67 4.52 0.60
N VAL A 78 32.24 5.71 0.84
CA VAL A 78 31.47 6.96 0.95
C VAL A 78 30.75 7.28 -0.36
N SER A 79 31.41 7.14 -1.51
CA SER A 79 30.79 7.38 -2.81
C SER A 79 29.67 6.38 -3.11
N THR A 80 29.85 5.11 -2.77
CA THR A 80 28.80 4.08 -2.92
C THR A 80 27.60 4.37 -2.04
N ILE A 81 27.82 4.74 -0.77
CA ILE A 81 26.74 5.15 0.14
C ILE A 81 25.99 6.36 -0.42
N ALA A 82 26.70 7.38 -0.92
CA ALA A 82 26.09 8.57 -1.51
C ALA A 82 25.25 8.21 -2.75
N ILE A 83 25.73 7.33 -3.62
CA ILE A 83 24.99 6.83 -4.80
C ILE A 83 23.74 6.06 -4.37
N ILE A 84 23.84 5.20 -3.37
CA ILE A 84 22.70 4.43 -2.85
C ILE A 84 21.66 5.36 -2.25
N ILE A 85 22.05 6.30 -1.40
CA ILE A 85 21.14 7.29 -0.79
C ILE A 85 20.43 8.10 -1.87
N PHE A 86 21.19 8.62 -2.86
CA PHE A 86 20.62 9.37 -3.97
C PHE A 86 19.66 8.52 -4.81
N GLY A 87 20.02 7.26 -5.10
CA GLY A 87 19.15 6.35 -5.83
C GLY A 87 17.87 6.00 -5.06
N LEU A 88 17.97 5.73 -3.76
CA LEU A 88 16.82 5.46 -2.89
C LEU A 88 15.91 6.69 -2.76
N ASP A 89 16.46 7.89 -2.59
CA ASP A 89 15.68 9.12 -2.55
C ASP A 89 14.85 9.31 -3.83
N ARG A 90 15.50 9.12 -4.99
CA ARG A 90 14.81 9.18 -6.28
C ARG A 90 13.69 8.15 -6.41
N LEU A 91 13.95 6.93 -5.92
CA LEU A 91 13.02 5.81 -5.99
C LEU A 91 11.83 6.01 -5.04
N LEU A 92 12.07 6.49 -3.82
CA LEU A 92 11.03 6.76 -2.82
C LEU A 92 10.08 7.88 -3.27
N HIS A 93 10.57 8.90 -3.98
CA HIS A 93 9.75 9.97 -4.56
C HIS A 93 9.18 9.62 -5.95
N SER A 94 9.11 8.35 -6.31
CA SER A 94 8.56 7.84 -7.56
C SER A 94 7.25 7.07 -7.32
N PRO A 95 6.51 6.69 -8.37
CA PRO A 95 5.35 5.80 -8.25
C PRO A 95 5.65 4.48 -7.53
N ILE A 96 6.89 3.98 -7.63
CA ILE A 96 7.33 2.76 -6.95
C ILE A 96 7.41 3.00 -5.44
N GLY A 97 7.98 4.12 -5.01
CA GLY A 97 8.04 4.50 -3.60
C GLY A 97 6.66 4.75 -3.01
N ARG A 98 5.78 5.43 -3.75
CA ARG A 98 4.37 5.61 -3.34
C ARG A 98 3.67 4.27 -3.15
N ALA A 99 3.90 3.29 -4.04
CA ALA A 99 3.35 1.94 -3.89
C ALA A 99 3.92 1.21 -2.65
N TRP A 100 5.21 1.37 -2.33
CA TRP A 100 5.78 0.82 -1.09
C TRP A 100 5.15 1.43 0.16
N HIS A 101 4.95 2.75 0.20
CA HIS A 101 4.25 3.41 1.31
C HIS A 101 2.81 2.90 1.44
N ALA A 102 2.08 2.81 0.34
CA ALA A 102 0.71 2.31 0.33
C ALA A 102 0.59 0.87 0.85
N VAL A 103 1.46 -0.04 0.37
CA VAL A 103 1.47 -1.44 0.84
C VAL A 103 1.85 -1.54 2.32
N ARG A 104 2.74 -0.67 2.82
CA ARG A 104 3.11 -0.63 4.24
C ARG A 104 1.94 -0.20 5.13
N GLU A 105 1.18 0.82 4.72
CA GLU A 105 0.07 1.36 5.51
C GLU A 105 -1.19 0.47 5.45
N ASN A 106 -1.59 0.07 4.24
CA ASN A 106 -2.79 -0.73 4.04
C ASN A 106 -2.67 -1.63 2.80
N GLU A 107 -2.27 -2.88 3.01
CA GLU A 107 -2.08 -3.87 1.93
C GLU A 107 -3.38 -4.15 1.17
N SER A 108 -4.51 -4.22 1.88
CA SER A 108 -5.82 -4.52 1.30
C SER A 108 -6.29 -3.39 0.38
N LEU A 109 -6.21 -2.14 0.85
CA LEU A 109 -6.53 -0.96 0.05
C LEU A 109 -5.59 -0.84 -1.15
N ALA A 110 -4.28 -0.98 -0.95
CA ALA A 110 -3.32 -0.95 -2.04
C ALA A 110 -3.65 -1.97 -3.13
N SER A 111 -4.06 -3.20 -2.73
CA SER A 111 -4.46 -4.25 -3.67
C SER A 111 -5.72 -3.87 -4.46
N SER A 112 -6.72 -3.25 -3.83
CA SER A 112 -7.95 -2.78 -4.51
C SER A 112 -7.71 -1.61 -5.47
N LEU A 113 -6.60 -0.88 -5.30
CA LEU A 113 -6.16 0.19 -6.19
C LEU A 113 -5.22 -0.31 -7.30
N GLY A 114 -5.04 -1.64 -7.45
CA GLY A 114 -4.25 -2.24 -8.51
C GLY A 114 -2.76 -2.42 -8.20
N ILE A 115 -2.34 -2.19 -6.96
CA ILE A 115 -0.98 -2.42 -6.52
C ILE A 115 -0.85 -3.88 -6.05
N SER A 116 0.07 -4.65 -6.62
CA SER A 116 0.34 -6.03 -6.19
C SER A 116 1.25 -6.05 -4.97
N PRO A 117 0.77 -6.33 -3.74
CA PRO A 117 1.60 -6.23 -2.54
C PRO A 117 2.84 -7.12 -2.62
N LEU A 118 2.66 -8.38 -3.02
CA LEU A 118 3.74 -9.35 -3.10
C LEU A 118 4.90 -8.89 -3.98
N HIS A 119 4.62 -8.30 -5.15
CA HIS A 119 5.68 -7.84 -6.05
C HIS A 119 6.47 -6.68 -5.45
N TYR A 120 5.79 -5.73 -4.79
CA TYR A 120 6.45 -4.59 -4.17
C TYR A 120 7.22 -4.97 -2.91
N GLN A 121 6.69 -5.88 -2.09
CA GLN A 121 7.39 -6.44 -0.93
C GLN A 121 8.65 -7.22 -1.37
N MET A 122 8.52 -8.09 -2.37
CA MET A 122 9.66 -8.81 -2.95
C MET A 122 10.73 -7.87 -3.52
N ALA A 123 10.31 -6.85 -4.27
CA ALA A 123 11.25 -5.87 -4.84
C ALA A 123 12.03 -5.12 -3.74
N ALA A 124 11.36 -4.69 -2.66
CA ALA A 124 12.00 -4.05 -1.52
C ALA A 124 12.97 -4.99 -0.80
N PHE A 125 12.56 -6.24 -0.58
CA PHE A 125 13.37 -7.25 0.10
C PHE A 125 14.64 -7.58 -0.69
N VAL A 126 14.51 -7.82 -2.00
CA VAL A 126 15.67 -8.10 -2.88
C VAL A 126 16.59 -6.88 -2.98
N LEU A 127 16.02 -5.67 -3.12
CA LEU A 127 16.82 -4.44 -3.16
C LEU A 127 17.62 -4.25 -1.86
N GLY A 128 16.98 -4.45 -0.71
CA GLY A 128 17.64 -4.41 0.59
C GLY A 128 18.79 -5.42 0.71
N ALA A 129 18.58 -6.65 0.24
CA ALA A 129 19.60 -7.70 0.25
C ALA A 129 20.78 -7.37 -0.68
N VAL A 130 20.52 -6.79 -1.87
CA VAL A 130 21.58 -6.34 -2.79
C VAL A 130 22.43 -5.25 -2.14
N ILE A 131 21.82 -4.26 -1.51
CA ILE A 131 22.49 -3.17 -0.79
C ILE A 131 23.30 -3.73 0.38
N SER A 132 22.72 -4.63 1.19
CA SER A 132 23.41 -5.29 2.30
C SER A 132 24.61 -6.12 1.81
N GLY A 133 24.45 -6.82 0.68
CA GLY A 133 25.54 -7.59 0.08
C GLY A 133 26.70 -6.72 -0.45
N LEU A 134 26.41 -5.49 -0.91
CA LEU A 134 27.44 -4.50 -1.22
C LEU A 134 28.18 -4.07 0.06
N GLY A 135 27.44 -3.77 1.13
CA GLY A 135 28.01 -3.43 2.42
C GLY A 135 28.91 -4.54 2.99
N GLY A 136 28.44 -5.80 2.93
CA GLY A 136 29.24 -6.97 3.36
C GLY A 136 30.51 -7.14 2.55
N GLY A 137 30.47 -6.89 1.23
CA GLY A 137 31.67 -6.89 0.38
C GLY A 137 32.73 -5.84 0.82
N PHE A 138 32.26 -4.60 1.06
CA PHE A 138 33.15 -3.54 1.57
C PHE A 138 33.71 -3.88 2.96
N TYR A 139 32.88 -4.41 3.86
CA TYR A 139 33.26 -4.84 5.19
C TYR A 139 34.41 -5.88 5.13
N ALA A 140 34.25 -6.90 4.28
CA ALA A 140 35.25 -7.93 4.07
C ALA A 140 36.64 -7.39 3.65
N HIS A 141 36.63 -6.49 2.68
CA HIS A 141 37.87 -5.87 2.17
C HIS A 141 38.50 -4.87 3.17
N TYR A 142 37.66 -4.25 4.03
CA TYR A 142 38.11 -3.30 5.03
C TYR A 142 38.73 -3.99 6.24
N VAL A 143 38.08 -5.04 6.76
CA VAL A 143 38.54 -5.80 7.93
C VAL A 143 39.67 -6.80 7.54
N GLY A 144 39.68 -7.28 6.30
CA GLY A 144 40.66 -8.28 5.81
C GLY A 144 40.41 -9.71 6.32
N PHE A 145 39.29 -9.92 7.05
CA PHE A 145 38.93 -11.20 7.65
C PHE A 145 37.41 -11.34 7.66
N ILE A 146 36.86 -12.51 7.37
CA ILE A 146 35.42 -12.82 7.49
C ILE A 146 35.25 -14.11 8.24
N SER A 147 34.35 -14.12 9.20
CA SER A 147 33.98 -15.29 9.97
C SER A 147 32.47 -15.53 9.92
N PRO A 148 32.00 -16.79 9.95
CA PRO A 148 30.57 -17.08 10.11
C PRO A 148 29.92 -16.41 11.34
N THR A 149 30.69 -16.08 12.38
CA THR A 149 30.21 -15.39 13.57
C THR A 149 29.59 -14.03 13.26
N GLU A 150 29.97 -13.38 12.16
CA GLU A 150 29.38 -12.13 11.66
C GLU A 150 27.89 -12.29 11.25
N LEU A 151 27.48 -13.51 10.95
CA LEU A 151 26.07 -13.87 10.67
C LEU A 151 25.28 -14.17 11.94
N GLY A 152 25.92 -14.07 13.12
CA GLY A 152 25.34 -14.40 14.40
C GLY A 152 24.23 -13.43 14.85
N PHE A 153 23.38 -13.90 15.77
CA PHE A 153 22.24 -13.15 16.29
C PHE A 153 22.62 -11.81 16.93
N HIS A 154 23.85 -11.69 17.45
CA HIS A 154 24.35 -10.44 18.02
C HIS A 154 24.38 -9.29 17.00
N TYR A 155 24.89 -9.54 15.81
CA TYR A 155 24.94 -8.52 14.74
C TYR A 155 23.55 -8.13 14.23
N ILE A 156 22.65 -9.11 14.13
CA ILE A 156 21.25 -8.84 13.79
C ILE A 156 20.64 -7.87 14.82
N GLY A 157 20.89 -8.12 16.12
CA GLY A 157 20.42 -7.26 17.20
C GLY A 157 20.94 -5.83 17.09
N VAL A 158 22.24 -5.64 16.82
CA VAL A 158 22.85 -4.32 16.64
C VAL A 158 22.23 -3.55 15.48
N VAL A 159 22.01 -4.21 14.34
CA VAL A 159 21.37 -3.59 13.16
C VAL A 159 19.91 -3.19 13.48
N PHE A 160 19.18 -4.04 14.21
CA PHE A 160 17.83 -3.72 14.67
C PHE A 160 17.80 -2.48 15.58
N ILE A 161 18.77 -2.39 16.49
CA ILE A 161 18.91 -1.21 17.38
C ILE A 161 19.13 0.05 16.55
N MET A 162 20.07 0.01 15.60
CA MET A 162 20.37 1.13 14.69
C MET A 162 19.13 1.57 13.91
N LEU A 163 18.34 0.61 13.42
CA LEU A 163 17.13 0.87 12.64
C LEU A 163 16.03 1.50 13.49
N ILE A 164 15.69 0.89 14.63
CA ILE A 164 14.57 1.34 15.48
C ILE A 164 14.92 2.68 16.14
N ALA A 165 16.08 2.77 16.76
CA ALA A 165 16.49 4.00 17.43
C ALA A 165 16.71 5.17 16.46
N GLY A 166 17.16 4.89 15.23
CA GLY A 166 17.28 5.90 14.19
C GLY A 166 15.93 6.43 13.71
N GLY A 167 14.94 5.55 13.60
CA GLY A 167 13.60 5.85 13.09
C GLY A 167 13.25 4.99 11.88
N ALA A 168 12.58 3.88 12.14
CA ALA A 168 12.12 2.96 11.10
C ALA A 168 11.12 3.66 10.17
N GLY A 169 11.23 3.39 8.87
CA GLY A 169 10.30 3.94 7.87
C GLY A 169 10.70 5.28 7.27
N THR A 170 11.83 5.87 7.68
CA THR A 170 12.38 7.09 7.07
C THR A 170 13.74 6.81 6.42
N LEU A 171 14.09 7.54 5.36
CA LEU A 171 15.40 7.38 4.72
C LEU A 171 16.57 7.84 5.63
N PRO A 172 16.51 8.98 6.37
CA PRO A 172 17.58 9.43 7.24
C PRO A 172 17.69 8.61 8.54
N GLY A 173 16.63 7.90 8.96
CA GLY A 173 16.61 7.17 10.23
C GLY A 173 17.73 6.15 10.39
N PRO A 174 17.84 5.16 9.50
CA PRO A 174 18.91 4.16 9.56
C PRO A 174 20.31 4.78 9.48
N ILE A 175 20.48 5.89 8.75
CA ILE A 175 21.75 6.60 8.62
C ILE A 175 22.14 7.23 9.96
N ILE A 176 21.22 7.97 10.57
CA ILE A 176 21.44 8.60 11.89
C ILE A 176 21.67 7.51 12.95
N GLY A 177 20.85 6.47 12.96
CA GLY A 177 20.99 5.34 13.87
C GLY A 177 22.32 4.63 13.73
N SER A 178 22.79 4.37 12.51
CA SER A 178 24.09 3.72 12.28
C SER A 178 25.27 4.59 12.73
N VAL A 179 25.21 5.90 12.54
CA VAL A 179 26.25 6.83 13.01
C VAL A 179 26.26 6.87 14.55
N VAL A 180 25.11 7.07 15.18
CA VAL A 180 25.01 7.17 16.64
C VAL A 180 25.41 5.86 17.31
N PHE A 181 24.78 4.75 16.94
CA PHE A 181 25.03 3.45 17.57
C PHE A 181 26.28 2.73 17.04
N GLY A 182 26.87 3.20 15.95
CA GLY A 182 28.19 2.77 15.51
C GLY A 182 29.33 3.41 16.30
N VAL A 183 29.16 4.69 16.70
CA VAL A 183 30.17 5.44 17.48
C VAL A 183 29.99 5.23 18.99
N LEU A 184 28.77 5.07 19.46
CA LEU A 184 28.44 4.96 20.88
C LEU A 184 29.18 3.83 21.62
N PRO A 185 29.32 2.60 21.07
CA PRO A 185 30.09 1.53 21.72
C PRO A 185 31.57 1.88 21.92
N GLU A 186 32.16 2.66 21.00
CA GLU A 186 33.55 3.09 21.11
C GLU A 186 33.72 4.17 22.20
N LEU A 187 32.75 5.11 22.32
CA LEU A 187 32.74 6.10 23.39
C LEU A 187 32.57 5.43 24.77
N LEU A 188 31.81 4.35 24.83
CA LEU A 188 31.57 3.58 26.06
C LEU A 188 32.67 2.54 26.35
N ARG A 189 33.73 2.49 25.55
CA ARG A 189 34.85 1.56 25.71
C ARG A 189 35.56 1.71 27.06
N VAL A 190 35.56 2.92 27.63
CA VAL A 190 36.11 3.20 28.95
C VAL A 190 35.37 2.45 30.07
N ALA A 191 34.11 2.10 29.85
CA ALA A 191 33.26 1.37 30.80
C ALA A 191 33.12 -0.10 30.46
N GLU A 192 34.23 -0.83 30.29
CA GLU A 192 34.28 -2.20 29.73
C GLU A 192 33.22 -3.15 30.27
N THR A 193 33.02 -3.19 31.59
CA THR A 193 32.09 -4.10 32.26
C THR A 193 30.63 -3.66 32.12
N ALA A 194 30.36 -2.34 32.05
CA ALA A 194 29.02 -1.79 31.99
C ALA A 194 28.53 -1.49 30.56
N ARG A 195 29.38 -1.58 29.55
CA ARG A 195 29.09 -1.19 28.16
C ARG A 195 27.79 -1.80 27.62
N ASN A 196 27.64 -3.12 27.75
CA ASN A 196 26.47 -3.82 27.21
C ASN A 196 25.19 -3.47 27.98
N LEU A 197 25.30 -3.26 29.29
CA LEU A 197 24.17 -2.78 30.13
C LEU A 197 23.77 -1.37 29.72
N LEU A 198 24.72 -0.46 29.56
CA LEU A 198 24.48 0.92 29.15
C LEU A 198 23.85 0.98 27.74
N LEU A 199 24.35 0.20 26.80
CA LEU A 199 23.75 0.11 25.45
C LEU A 199 22.30 -0.39 25.51
N GLY A 200 22.03 -1.41 26.34
CA GLY A 200 20.67 -1.92 26.56
C GLY A 200 19.73 -0.88 27.19
N LEU A 201 20.22 -0.13 28.20
CA LEU A 201 19.46 0.94 28.84
C LEU A 201 19.18 2.12 27.90
N ILE A 202 20.18 2.52 27.09
CA ILE A 202 20.01 3.58 26.08
C ILE A 202 18.98 3.14 25.05
N LEU A 203 19.02 1.88 24.60
CA LEU A 203 18.03 1.35 23.69
C LEU A 203 16.62 1.38 24.30
N LEU A 204 16.48 0.88 25.53
CA LEU A 204 15.20 0.88 26.23
C LEU A 204 14.66 2.31 26.35
N PHE A 205 15.52 3.25 26.71
CA PHE A 205 15.18 4.68 26.79
C PHE A 205 14.75 5.23 25.43
N CYS A 206 15.47 4.94 24.35
CA CYS A 206 15.11 5.37 22.99
C CYS A 206 13.73 4.84 22.58
N ILE A 207 13.44 3.57 22.83
CA ILE A 207 12.15 2.96 22.48
C ILE A 207 11.01 3.58 23.33
N ALA A 208 11.24 3.79 24.65
CA ALA A 208 10.23 4.29 25.56
C ALA A 208 9.90 5.77 25.35
N VAL A 209 10.91 6.60 25.07
CA VAL A 209 10.78 8.06 25.02
C VAL A 209 10.59 8.58 23.59
N VAL A 210 11.15 7.88 22.60
CA VAL A 210 11.16 8.29 21.20
C VAL A 210 10.68 7.16 20.30
N PRO A 211 9.39 6.81 20.35
CA PRO A 211 8.85 5.69 19.56
C PRO A 211 8.99 5.90 18.05
N GLU A 212 9.07 7.15 17.60
CA GLU A 212 9.33 7.52 16.18
C GLU A 212 10.83 7.53 15.82
N GLY A 213 11.71 7.17 16.77
CA GLY A 213 13.16 7.23 16.60
C GLY A 213 13.72 8.67 16.59
N LEU A 214 15.05 8.78 16.48
CA LEU A 214 15.76 10.08 16.48
C LEU A 214 15.27 11.02 15.37
N THR A 215 14.80 10.50 14.26
CA THR A 215 14.19 11.31 13.19
C THR A 215 12.87 11.95 13.59
N GLY A 216 12.11 11.34 14.50
CA GLY A 216 10.90 11.95 15.07
C GLY A 216 11.21 13.22 15.85
N ILE A 217 12.28 13.21 16.66
CA ILE A 217 12.76 14.41 17.38
C ILE A 217 13.15 15.49 16.36
N TRP A 218 13.89 15.14 15.33
CA TRP A 218 14.30 16.08 14.29
C TRP A 218 13.11 16.72 13.59
N ASN A 219 12.07 15.93 13.28
CA ASN A 219 10.86 16.44 12.67
C ASN A 219 10.05 17.35 13.60
N ARG A 220 10.01 17.04 14.91
CA ARG A 220 9.36 17.91 15.94
C ARG A 220 10.13 19.21 16.19
N LEU A 221 11.45 19.19 16.07
CA LEU A 221 12.31 20.38 16.24
C LEU A 221 12.38 21.24 14.96
N ARG A 222 12.10 20.68 13.78
CA ARG A 222 11.88 21.50 12.59
C ARG A 222 10.56 22.25 12.80
N PRO A 223 10.58 23.62 12.82
CA PRO A 223 9.32 24.33 12.75
C PRO A 223 8.57 23.74 11.56
N GLU A 224 7.31 23.33 11.78
CA GLU A 224 6.43 23.00 10.68
C GLU A 224 6.67 24.07 9.64
N ARG A 225 7.33 23.69 8.54
CA ARG A 225 7.31 24.49 7.36
C ARG A 225 5.83 24.47 7.05
N LYS A 226 5.09 25.47 7.56
CA LYS A 226 3.76 25.82 7.10
C LYS A 226 3.92 25.70 5.62
N ALA A 227 3.41 24.60 5.07
CA ALA A 227 3.39 24.41 3.64
C ALA A 227 2.80 25.70 3.18
N ALA A 228 3.67 26.54 2.63
CA ALA A 228 3.29 27.87 2.26
C ALA A 228 2.13 27.65 1.32
N SER A 229 0.99 28.10 1.74
CA SER A 229 -0.21 28.29 0.97
C SER A 229 0.04 29.34 -0.11
N ASP A 230 1.22 29.30 -0.71
CA ASP A 230 1.68 30.09 -1.85
C ASP A 230 1.56 29.31 -3.17
N ARG A 231 0.78 28.24 -3.20
CA ARG A 231 0.12 27.97 -4.47
C ARG A 231 -0.94 29.06 -4.60
N PRO A 232 -0.90 29.89 -5.65
CA PRO A 232 -1.95 30.88 -5.89
C PRO A 232 -3.25 30.08 -5.75
N SER A 233 -4.08 30.45 -4.78
CA SER A 233 -5.46 30.03 -4.73
C SER A 233 -5.94 30.20 -6.16
N VAL A 234 -6.07 29.09 -6.89
CA VAL A 234 -6.74 29.14 -8.18
C VAL A 234 -8.12 29.55 -7.77
N ALA A 235 -8.37 30.84 -7.94
CA ALA A 235 -9.64 31.46 -7.65
C ALA A 235 -10.68 30.50 -8.20
N THR A 236 -11.57 30.05 -7.34
CA THR A 236 -12.76 29.30 -7.72
C THR A 236 -13.39 30.13 -8.83
N VAL A 237 -13.13 29.78 -10.09
CA VAL A 237 -13.82 30.40 -11.22
C VAL A 237 -15.24 29.81 -11.13
N PRO A 238 -16.24 30.62 -10.71
CA PRO A 238 -17.61 30.16 -10.67
C PRO A 238 -18.01 29.93 -12.13
N GLY A 239 -18.23 28.68 -12.52
CA GLY A 239 -18.76 28.35 -13.83
C GLY A 239 -17.95 27.41 -14.72
N VAL A 240 -16.74 27.02 -14.36
CA VAL A 240 -16.11 25.87 -15.03
C VAL A 240 -16.65 24.61 -14.36
N ALA A 241 -17.68 24.02 -14.95
CA ALA A 241 -18.05 22.64 -14.69
C ALA A 241 -16.76 21.82 -14.83
N ALA A 242 -16.22 21.32 -13.69
CA ALA A 242 -15.02 20.48 -13.71
C ALA A 242 -15.31 19.36 -14.72
N GLU A 243 -14.56 19.35 -15.84
CA GLU A 243 -14.69 18.32 -16.85
C GLU A 243 -14.53 16.97 -16.16
N ILE A 244 -15.63 16.24 -16.08
CA ILE A 244 -15.69 14.98 -15.33
C ILE A 244 -14.67 14.06 -15.98
N VAL A 245 -13.76 13.52 -15.17
CA VAL A 245 -12.80 12.52 -15.63
C VAL A 245 -13.60 11.34 -16.16
N SER A 246 -13.63 11.15 -17.49
CA SER A 246 -14.27 9.97 -18.07
C SER A 246 -13.53 8.71 -17.66
N PRO A 247 -14.21 7.54 -17.54
CA PRO A 247 -13.54 6.28 -17.26
C PRO A 247 -12.38 6.05 -18.24
N ALA A 248 -11.21 5.72 -17.71
CA ALA A 248 -10.04 5.44 -18.55
C ALA A 248 -10.03 4.00 -19.08
N THR A 249 -10.74 3.11 -18.40
CA THR A 249 -10.98 1.72 -18.82
C THR A 249 -12.33 1.63 -19.52
N GLN A 250 -12.47 0.67 -20.44
CA GLN A 250 -13.78 0.40 -21.06
C GLN A 250 -14.79 0.08 -19.97
N THR A 251 -15.90 0.84 -19.95
CA THR A 251 -17.08 0.47 -19.20
C THR A 251 -17.73 -0.71 -19.91
N GLY A 252 -17.92 -1.79 -19.19
CA GLY A 252 -18.53 -3.00 -19.74
C GLY A 252 -19.55 -3.59 -18.80
N GLU A 253 -20.26 -4.58 -19.30
CA GLU A 253 -21.27 -5.32 -18.58
C GLU A 253 -20.62 -6.19 -17.49
N LEU A 254 -21.20 -6.18 -16.28
CA LEU A 254 -20.90 -7.13 -15.21
C LEU A 254 -21.96 -8.23 -15.21
N LYS A 255 -21.53 -9.49 -15.37
CA LYS A 255 -22.40 -10.66 -15.35
C LYS A 255 -22.00 -11.62 -14.25
N LEU A 256 -22.96 -12.00 -13.43
CA LEU A 256 -22.86 -13.08 -12.46
C LEU A 256 -23.81 -14.19 -12.90
N GLY A 257 -23.29 -15.41 -13.03
CA GLY A 257 -24.08 -16.59 -13.41
C GLY A 257 -24.03 -17.64 -12.31
N GLY A 258 -25.13 -17.84 -11.58
CA GLY A 258 -25.26 -18.87 -10.56
C GLY A 258 -24.22 -18.81 -9.45
N VAL A 259 -23.82 -17.62 -9.02
CA VAL A 259 -22.73 -17.45 -8.03
C VAL A 259 -23.14 -18.03 -6.69
N PHE A 260 -22.28 -18.92 -6.21
CA PHE A 260 -22.46 -19.66 -4.97
C PHE A 260 -21.27 -19.47 -4.03
N LYS A 261 -21.53 -19.22 -2.74
CA LYS A 261 -20.49 -19.13 -1.71
C LYS A 261 -20.88 -19.83 -0.44
N ARG A 262 -20.04 -20.78 -0.03
CA ARG A 262 -20.19 -21.55 1.22
C ARG A 262 -18.96 -21.37 2.12
N PHE A 263 -19.19 -21.15 3.39
CA PHE A 263 -18.17 -21.15 4.46
C PHE A 263 -18.50 -22.29 5.42
N GLU A 264 -17.60 -23.21 5.68
CA GLU A 264 -17.60 -24.28 6.69
C GLU A 264 -18.99 -24.71 7.30
N GLY A 265 -20.06 -24.71 6.51
CA GLY A 265 -21.41 -25.05 6.97
C GLY A 265 -22.47 -23.96 6.74
N LEU A 266 -22.05 -22.69 6.53
CA LEU A 266 -22.95 -21.58 6.20
C LEU A 266 -22.92 -21.29 4.71
N THR A 267 -24.09 -21.28 4.06
CA THR A 267 -24.24 -20.81 2.69
C THR A 267 -24.54 -19.31 2.71
N ALA A 268 -23.54 -18.51 2.32
CA ALA A 268 -23.66 -17.06 2.29
C ALA A 268 -24.29 -16.52 1.00
N LEU A 269 -24.09 -17.20 -0.13
CA LEU A 269 -24.74 -16.91 -1.42
C LEU A 269 -25.20 -18.23 -2.05
N SER A 270 -26.38 -18.23 -2.66
CA SER A 270 -27.00 -19.39 -3.26
C SER A 270 -27.63 -19.00 -4.59
N ASP A 271 -27.00 -19.37 -5.69
CA ASP A 271 -27.49 -19.18 -7.08
C ASP A 271 -27.76 -17.71 -7.42
N VAL A 272 -26.80 -16.82 -7.14
CA VAL A 272 -26.94 -15.40 -7.45
C VAL A 272 -26.61 -15.16 -8.92
N THR A 273 -27.65 -14.77 -9.68
CA THR A 273 -27.54 -14.39 -11.10
C THR A 273 -27.91 -12.93 -11.22
N LEU A 274 -26.98 -12.09 -11.71
CA LEU A 274 -27.16 -10.65 -11.82
C LEU A 274 -26.44 -10.14 -13.07
N ASN A 275 -27.06 -9.21 -13.76
CA ASN A 275 -26.48 -8.54 -14.90
C ASN A 275 -26.57 -7.02 -14.71
N VAL A 276 -25.41 -6.32 -14.74
CA VAL A 276 -25.35 -4.85 -14.61
C VAL A 276 -24.88 -4.25 -15.92
N GLN A 277 -25.69 -3.33 -16.46
CA GLN A 277 -25.39 -2.68 -17.73
C GLN A 277 -24.42 -1.50 -17.58
N PRO A 278 -23.61 -1.20 -18.61
CA PRO A 278 -22.75 -0.03 -18.59
C PRO A 278 -23.52 1.27 -18.38
N GLY A 279 -23.02 2.13 -17.47
CA GLY A 279 -23.64 3.44 -17.16
C GLY A 279 -24.85 3.38 -16.24
N GLU A 280 -25.19 2.21 -15.70
CA GLU A 280 -26.31 2.00 -14.79
C GLU A 280 -25.89 2.28 -13.33
N VAL A 281 -26.81 2.83 -12.52
CA VAL A 281 -26.67 2.89 -11.06
C VAL A 281 -27.60 1.85 -10.44
N VAL A 282 -27.01 0.79 -9.88
CA VAL A 282 -27.76 -0.32 -9.25
C VAL A 282 -27.65 -0.23 -7.73
N GLY A 283 -28.79 -0.22 -7.06
CA GLY A 283 -28.87 -0.36 -5.59
C GLY A 283 -28.93 -1.83 -5.20
N LEU A 284 -27.96 -2.31 -4.43
CA LEU A 284 -27.98 -3.65 -3.83
C LEU A 284 -28.41 -3.53 -2.38
N ILE A 285 -29.66 -3.87 -2.10
CA ILE A 285 -30.24 -3.75 -0.75
C ILE A 285 -30.61 -5.11 -0.15
N GLY A 286 -30.97 -5.15 1.11
CA GLY A 286 -31.39 -6.35 1.83
C GLY A 286 -31.05 -6.29 3.31
N PRO A 287 -31.61 -7.16 4.15
CA PRO A 287 -31.35 -7.19 5.58
C PRO A 287 -29.86 -7.51 5.90
N ASN A 288 -29.50 -7.34 7.17
CA ASN A 288 -28.19 -7.71 7.66
C ASN A 288 -27.98 -9.24 7.52
N GLY A 289 -26.81 -9.65 7.07
CA GLY A 289 -26.54 -11.07 6.81
C GLY A 289 -27.08 -11.62 5.48
N ALA A 290 -27.75 -10.79 4.65
CA ALA A 290 -28.28 -11.21 3.34
C ALA A 290 -27.21 -11.67 2.34
N GLY A 291 -25.92 -11.33 2.55
CA GLY A 291 -24.82 -11.70 1.66
C GLY A 291 -24.28 -10.57 0.80
N LYS A 292 -24.73 -9.32 0.94
CA LYS A 292 -24.33 -8.14 0.15
C LYS A 292 -22.81 -7.93 0.14
N THR A 293 -22.19 -7.85 1.30
CA THR A 293 -20.72 -7.70 1.43
C THR A 293 -19.97 -8.91 0.87
N THR A 294 -20.53 -10.12 1.00
CA THR A 294 -19.95 -11.33 0.40
C THR A 294 -19.94 -11.23 -1.12
N LEU A 295 -21.03 -10.74 -1.72
CA LEU A 295 -21.13 -10.53 -3.16
C LEU A 295 -20.12 -9.48 -3.64
N PHE A 296 -19.99 -8.34 -2.96
CA PHE A 296 -18.96 -7.33 -3.25
C PHE A 296 -17.55 -7.90 -3.14
N ASN A 297 -17.28 -8.71 -2.10
CA ASN A 297 -15.98 -9.36 -1.93
C ASN A 297 -15.64 -10.32 -3.08
N ILE A 298 -16.65 -11.00 -3.66
CA ILE A 298 -16.46 -11.88 -4.81
C ILE A 298 -16.19 -11.06 -6.07
N ILE A 299 -16.99 -10.03 -6.36
CA ILE A 299 -16.82 -9.16 -7.54
C ILE A 299 -15.43 -8.49 -7.51
N THR A 300 -14.93 -8.12 -6.35
CA THR A 300 -13.63 -7.43 -6.19
C THR A 300 -12.45 -8.38 -5.95
N GLY A 301 -12.67 -9.71 -5.95
CA GLY A 301 -11.62 -10.72 -5.79
C GLY A 301 -11.03 -10.85 -4.38
N MET A 302 -11.67 -10.23 -3.37
CA MET A 302 -11.32 -10.42 -1.96
C MET A 302 -11.69 -11.84 -1.49
N LEU A 303 -12.71 -12.43 -2.11
CA LEU A 303 -13.14 -13.82 -1.91
C LEU A 303 -13.31 -14.50 -3.26
N ALA A 304 -12.85 -15.74 -3.38
CA ALA A 304 -13.17 -16.56 -4.52
C ALA A 304 -14.59 -17.15 -4.35
N PRO A 305 -15.40 -17.23 -5.41
CA PRO A 305 -16.66 -17.97 -5.37
C PRO A 305 -16.39 -19.45 -5.11
N THR A 306 -17.35 -20.18 -4.53
CA THR A 306 -17.28 -21.64 -4.40
C THR A 306 -17.76 -22.31 -5.69
N GLY A 307 -18.64 -21.64 -6.44
CA GLY A 307 -19.13 -22.05 -7.75
C GLY A 307 -19.85 -20.90 -8.44
N GLY A 308 -20.19 -21.10 -9.71
CA GLY A 308 -20.73 -20.04 -10.58
C GLY A 308 -19.63 -19.16 -11.16
N ASP A 309 -20.02 -18.31 -12.09
CA ASP A 309 -19.12 -17.53 -12.91
C ASP A 309 -19.33 -16.02 -12.69
N VAL A 310 -18.24 -15.25 -12.78
CA VAL A 310 -18.26 -13.79 -12.69
C VAL A 310 -17.49 -13.23 -13.87
N PHE A 311 -18.18 -12.46 -14.73
CA PHE A 311 -17.58 -11.83 -15.90
C PHE A 311 -17.68 -10.31 -15.82
N TYR A 312 -16.61 -9.63 -16.24
CA TYR A 312 -16.61 -8.19 -16.48
C TYR A 312 -15.99 -7.90 -17.84
N CYS A 313 -16.67 -7.11 -18.68
CA CYS A 313 -16.23 -6.86 -20.07
C CYS A 313 -15.94 -8.17 -20.84
N ASN A 314 -16.80 -9.19 -20.71
CA ASN A 314 -16.64 -10.53 -21.28
C ASN A 314 -15.36 -11.28 -20.83
N ARG A 315 -14.71 -10.86 -19.77
CA ARG A 315 -13.59 -11.55 -19.14
C ARG A 315 -14.03 -12.17 -17.84
N GLU A 316 -13.67 -13.42 -17.62
CA GLU A 316 -13.87 -14.08 -16.34
C GLU A 316 -12.96 -13.43 -15.29
N ILE A 317 -13.57 -12.95 -14.18
CA ILE A 317 -12.88 -12.33 -13.06
C ILE A 317 -13.02 -13.14 -11.77
N GLY A 318 -13.82 -14.20 -11.78
CA GLY A 318 -14.05 -15.08 -10.64
C GLY A 318 -12.74 -15.68 -10.12
N GLY A 319 -12.42 -15.44 -8.84
CA GLY A 319 -11.19 -15.95 -8.21
C GLY A 319 -9.89 -15.22 -8.58
N LEU A 320 -9.92 -14.19 -9.41
CA LEU A 320 -8.77 -13.32 -9.64
C LEU A 320 -8.44 -12.52 -8.38
N ARG A 321 -7.19 -12.11 -8.24
CA ARG A 321 -6.74 -11.26 -7.13
C ARG A 321 -7.23 -9.81 -7.30
N PRO A 322 -7.49 -9.07 -6.20
CA PRO A 322 -8.05 -7.72 -6.26
C PRO A 322 -7.28 -6.76 -7.18
N TYR A 323 -5.96 -6.76 -7.13
CA TYR A 323 -5.15 -5.89 -7.98
C TYR A 323 -5.30 -6.19 -9.48
N SER A 324 -5.60 -7.44 -9.85
CA SER A 324 -5.85 -7.83 -11.24
C SER A 324 -7.23 -7.35 -11.68
N ILE A 325 -8.23 -7.41 -10.82
CA ILE A 325 -9.59 -6.94 -11.06
C ILE A 325 -9.61 -5.40 -11.16
N ALA A 326 -8.87 -4.72 -10.27
CA ALA A 326 -8.69 -3.26 -10.36
C ALA A 326 -8.05 -2.84 -11.70
N ALA A 327 -7.07 -3.61 -12.19
CA ALA A 327 -6.46 -3.36 -13.50
C ALA A 327 -7.43 -3.56 -14.68
N LEU A 328 -8.50 -4.33 -14.51
CA LEU A 328 -9.58 -4.47 -15.50
C LEU A 328 -10.62 -3.35 -15.41
N GLY A 329 -10.56 -2.50 -14.40
CA GLY A 329 -11.44 -1.35 -14.27
C GLY A 329 -12.60 -1.54 -13.29
N VAL A 330 -12.45 -2.38 -12.30
CA VAL A 330 -13.39 -2.53 -11.18
C VAL A 330 -12.74 -2.07 -9.90
N THR A 331 -13.36 -1.14 -9.18
CA THR A 331 -12.87 -0.62 -7.90
C THR A 331 -13.98 -0.59 -6.86
N ARG A 332 -13.60 -0.53 -5.58
CA ARG A 332 -14.54 -0.50 -4.45
C ARG A 332 -14.11 0.48 -3.38
N THR A 333 -15.08 1.16 -2.76
CA THR A 333 -14.90 1.77 -1.44
C THR A 333 -15.19 0.75 -0.34
N TYR A 334 -14.72 0.98 0.88
CA TYR A 334 -14.91 0.06 2.00
C TYR A 334 -15.92 0.62 3.00
N GLN A 335 -16.62 -0.25 3.70
CA GLN A 335 -17.60 0.12 4.74
C GLN A 335 -16.94 0.92 5.87
N ILE A 336 -15.76 0.48 6.34
CA ILE A 336 -14.92 1.26 7.25
C ILE A 336 -13.98 2.10 6.39
N THR A 337 -13.93 3.41 6.61
CA THR A 337 -13.09 4.34 5.87
C THR A 337 -11.66 3.81 5.75
N SER A 338 -11.28 3.49 4.53
CA SER A 338 -9.96 2.91 4.21
C SER A 338 -9.17 3.89 3.37
N LEU A 339 -8.25 4.59 4.03
CA LEU A 339 -7.35 5.57 3.45
C LEU A 339 -5.91 5.22 3.86
N PHE A 340 -4.97 5.97 3.36
CA PHE A 340 -3.60 5.99 3.85
C PHE A 340 -3.47 7.17 4.83
N PRO A 341 -3.57 6.93 6.15
CA PRO A 341 -3.78 7.97 7.15
C PRO A 341 -2.59 8.93 7.30
N GLU A 342 -1.37 8.44 7.09
CA GLU A 342 -0.14 9.25 7.17
C GLU A 342 0.13 10.06 5.90
N LEU A 343 -0.47 9.68 4.76
CA LEU A 343 -0.30 10.40 3.50
C LEU A 343 -1.21 11.62 3.43
N SER A 344 -0.75 12.66 2.73
CA SER A 344 -1.59 13.82 2.43
C SER A 344 -2.80 13.43 1.57
N THR A 345 -3.83 14.27 1.57
CA THR A 345 -5.03 14.09 0.74
C THR A 345 -4.67 13.92 -0.75
N GLN A 346 -3.77 14.76 -1.27
CA GLN A 346 -3.29 14.65 -2.64
C GLN A 346 -2.47 13.39 -2.89
N ASP A 347 -1.62 12.96 -1.93
CA ASP A 347 -0.80 11.76 -2.10
C ASP A 347 -1.63 10.48 -2.04
N ASN A 348 -2.71 10.45 -1.26
CA ASN A 348 -3.70 9.39 -1.32
C ASN A 348 -4.22 9.20 -2.76
N ILE A 349 -4.66 10.28 -3.41
CA ILE A 349 -5.15 10.24 -4.81
C ILE A 349 -4.02 9.84 -5.76
N ARG A 350 -2.79 10.35 -5.56
CA ARG A 350 -1.61 9.96 -6.37
C ARG A 350 -1.32 8.46 -6.29
N VAL A 351 -1.44 7.85 -5.12
CA VAL A 351 -1.30 6.39 -4.98
C VAL A 351 -2.31 5.66 -5.85
N ALA A 352 -3.56 6.09 -5.86
CA ALA A 352 -4.61 5.47 -6.64
C ALA A 352 -4.43 5.59 -8.17
N THR A 353 -3.61 6.54 -8.65
CA THR A 353 -3.23 6.64 -10.08
C THR A 353 -2.15 5.62 -10.49
N HIS A 354 -1.76 4.70 -9.61
CA HIS A 354 -0.66 3.75 -9.81
C HIS A 354 -0.71 3.00 -11.14
N LEU A 355 -1.90 2.57 -11.57
CA LEU A 355 -2.09 1.83 -12.82
C LEU A 355 -1.74 2.66 -14.08
N ARG A 356 -1.81 3.98 -13.98
CA ARG A 356 -1.55 4.94 -15.06
C ARG A 356 -0.13 5.50 -15.02
N SER A 357 0.63 5.25 -13.95
CA SER A 357 1.95 5.83 -13.71
C SER A 357 3.08 5.08 -14.42
N CYS A 358 4.19 5.78 -14.68
CA CYS A 358 5.40 5.18 -15.22
C CYS A 358 6.14 4.37 -14.13
N ARG A 359 6.03 3.04 -14.18
CA ARG A 359 6.57 2.10 -13.17
C ARG A 359 8.00 1.62 -13.48
N SER A 360 8.70 2.24 -14.44
CA SER A 360 10.07 1.87 -14.78
C SER A 360 11.06 2.40 -13.74
N VAL A 361 11.81 1.50 -13.09
CA VAL A 361 12.87 1.84 -12.13
C VAL A 361 13.91 2.77 -12.77
N LEU A 362 14.36 2.44 -13.99
CA LEU A 362 15.36 3.23 -14.69
C LEU A 362 14.85 4.65 -15.02
N ALA A 363 13.58 4.76 -15.43
CA ALA A 363 12.96 6.05 -15.71
C ALA A 363 12.81 6.89 -14.44
N ALA A 364 12.50 6.28 -13.30
CA ALA A 364 12.41 6.93 -12.00
C ALA A 364 13.78 7.45 -11.51
N LEU A 365 14.84 6.62 -11.62
CA LEU A 365 16.19 7.01 -11.24
C LEU A 365 16.74 8.16 -12.10
N LEU A 366 16.58 8.09 -13.43
CA LEU A 366 17.09 9.08 -14.36
C LEU A 366 16.17 10.31 -14.53
N ARG A 367 14.92 10.25 -14.05
CA ARG A 367 13.87 11.27 -14.24
C ARG A 367 13.81 11.77 -15.68
N ASN A 368 13.80 10.82 -16.64
CA ASN A 368 13.77 11.11 -18.06
C ASN A 368 12.47 11.82 -18.47
N LYS A 369 12.39 12.26 -19.75
CA LYS A 369 11.22 12.97 -20.29
C LYS A 369 9.92 12.17 -20.05
N ARG A 370 9.92 10.87 -20.37
CA ARG A 370 8.76 9.99 -20.20
C ARG A 370 8.26 9.95 -18.74
N PHE A 371 9.16 9.94 -17.78
CA PHE A 371 8.82 9.99 -16.35
C PHE A 371 8.17 11.34 -15.99
N ARG A 372 8.80 12.46 -16.41
CA ARG A 372 8.29 13.81 -16.13
C ARG A 372 6.92 14.06 -16.75
N ASP A 373 6.72 13.64 -17.99
CA ASP A 373 5.44 13.78 -18.69
C ASP A 373 4.35 12.96 -17.99
N SER A 374 4.68 11.73 -17.52
CA SER A 374 3.77 10.89 -16.75
C SER A 374 3.39 11.52 -15.40
N GLU A 375 4.35 12.06 -14.65
CA GLU A 375 4.06 12.72 -13.37
C GLU A 375 3.23 14.00 -13.56
N ALA A 376 3.51 14.80 -14.58
CA ALA A 376 2.71 15.98 -14.91
C ALA A 376 1.26 15.63 -15.26
N ALA A 377 1.02 14.55 -16.00
CA ALA A 377 -0.33 14.07 -16.30
C ALA A 377 -1.05 13.57 -15.05
N ILE A 378 -0.32 12.91 -14.12
CA ILE A 378 -0.85 12.51 -12.82
C ILE A 378 -1.24 13.73 -12.00
N ASP A 379 -0.38 14.75 -11.90
CA ASP A 379 -0.67 15.96 -11.14
C ASP A 379 -1.94 16.65 -11.63
N GLN A 380 -2.14 16.77 -12.94
CA GLN A 380 -3.38 17.28 -13.53
C GLN A 380 -4.60 16.42 -13.17
N THR A 381 -4.45 15.10 -13.15
CA THR A 381 -5.53 14.19 -12.77
C THR A 381 -5.89 14.34 -11.31
N VAL A 382 -4.88 14.45 -10.43
CA VAL A 382 -5.07 14.67 -8.99
C VAL A 382 -5.80 15.98 -8.73
N ASP A 383 -5.37 17.07 -9.38
CA ASP A 383 -6.01 18.38 -9.21
C ASP A 383 -7.48 18.37 -9.65
N ARG A 384 -7.79 17.73 -10.78
CA ARG A 384 -9.19 17.56 -11.26
C ARG A 384 -10.05 16.75 -10.27
N ILE A 385 -9.50 15.65 -9.73
CA ILE A 385 -10.23 14.81 -8.76
C ILE A 385 -10.45 15.58 -7.46
N LEU A 386 -9.43 16.29 -6.94
CA LEU A 386 -9.57 17.16 -5.76
C LEU A 386 -10.68 18.21 -5.96
N GLN A 387 -10.78 18.78 -7.16
CA GLN A 387 -11.87 19.70 -7.51
C GLN A 387 -13.23 18.99 -7.49
N LEU A 388 -13.32 17.81 -8.07
CA LEU A 388 -14.56 17.07 -8.17
C LEU A 388 -15.11 16.68 -6.79
N VAL A 389 -14.22 16.24 -5.88
CA VAL A 389 -14.58 15.86 -4.51
C VAL A 389 -14.52 17.03 -3.51
N ARG A 390 -14.24 18.26 -3.98
CA ARG A 390 -14.19 19.51 -3.18
C ARG A 390 -13.17 19.49 -2.04
N LEU A 391 -12.00 18.90 -2.27
CA LEU A 391 -10.92 18.78 -1.27
C LEU A 391 -9.67 19.61 -1.59
N GLN A 392 -9.72 20.59 -2.53
CA GLN A 392 -8.54 21.37 -2.93
C GLN A 392 -7.91 22.13 -1.76
N SER A 393 -8.74 22.76 -0.91
CA SER A 393 -8.25 23.54 0.23
C SER A 393 -7.60 22.68 1.32
N ARG A 394 -7.75 21.37 1.24
CA ARG A 394 -7.24 20.38 2.21
C ARG A 394 -6.23 19.41 1.59
N CYS A 395 -5.71 19.71 0.41
CA CYS A 395 -4.84 18.81 -0.37
C CYS A 395 -3.57 18.39 0.39
N ASP A 396 -3.00 19.28 1.21
CA ASP A 396 -1.77 19.03 1.96
C ASP A 396 -2.00 18.43 3.36
N LEU A 397 -3.26 18.37 3.82
CA LEU A 397 -3.58 17.75 5.12
C LEU A 397 -3.44 16.22 5.04
N PRO A 398 -2.89 15.58 6.08
CA PRO A 398 -2.90 14.13 6.18
C PRO A 398 -4.35 13.62 6.24
N ALA A 399 -4.62 12.46 5.63
CA ALA A 399 -5.97 11.93 5.57
C ALA A 399 -6.59 11.69 6.96
N SER A 400 -5.76 11.40 7.97
CA SER A 400 -6.19 11.26 9.37
C SER A 400 -6.72 12.55 10.00
N ALA A 401 -6.36 13.73 9.46
CA ALA A 401 -6.82 15.03 9.97
C ALA A 401 -8.11 15.53 9.31
N LEU A 402 -8.62 14.82 8.31
CA LEU A 402 -9.87 15.15 7.63
C LEU A 402 -11.09 14.81 8.49
N SER A 403 -12.19 15.58 8.31
CA SER A 403 -13.49 15.20 8.86
C SER A 403 -13.97 13.89 8.22
N TYR A 404 -14.88 13.19 8.89
CA TYR A 404 -15.40 11.92 8.38
C TYR A 404 -16.04 12.07 6.98
N GLY A 405 -16.83 13.12 6.74
CA GLY A 405 -17.41 13.41 5.44
C GLY A 405 -16.35 13.66 4.34
N ASP A 406 -15.27 14.38 4.68
CA ASP A 406 -14.16 14.58 3.74
C ASP A 406 -13.39 13.30 3.47
N GLN A 407 -13.22 12.43 4.47
CA GLN A 407 -12.61 11.11 4.28
C GLN A 407 -13.44 10.27 3.31
N ARG A 408 -14.79 10.29 3.41
CA ARG A 408 -15.68 9.61 2.46
C ARG A 408 -15.56 10.17 1.04
N ARG A 409 -15.47 11.50 0.91
CA ARG A 409 -15.22 12.14 -0.39
C ARG A 409 -13.87 11.74 -0.97
N LEU A 410 -12.84 11.64 -0.13
CA LEU A 410 -11.52 11.18 -0.54
C LEU A 410 -11.53 9.72 -1.02
N GLU A 411 -12.27 8.82 -0.37
CA GLU A 411 -12.43 7.43 -0.84
C GLU A 411 -13.01 7.35 -2.25
N ILE A 412 -14.03 8.17 -2.55
CA ILE A 412 -14.57 8.27 -3.90
C ILE A 412 -13.50 8.83 -4.85
N GLY A 413 -12.73 9.82 -4.39
CA GLY A 413 -11.59 10.35 -5.15
C GLY A 413 -10.55 9.29 -5.48
N LEU A 414 -10.24 8.37 -4.55
CA LEU A 414 -9.35 7.23 -4.80
C LEU A 414 -9.94 6.30 -5.86
N ALA A 415 -11.21 5.96 -5.76
CA ALA A 415 -11.89 5.12 -6.75
C ALA A 415 -11.82 5.73 -8.15
N LEU A 416 -12.07 7.02 -8.30
CA LEU A 416 -11.98 7.75 -9.56
C LEU A 416 -10.55 7.79 -10.10
N ALA A 417 -9.56 7.93 -9.24
CA ALA A 417 -8.14 8.01 -9.62
C ALA A 417 -7.62 6.73 -10.27
N THR A 418 -8.18 5.56 -9.92
CA THR A 418 -7.86 4.30 -10.59
C THR A 418 -8.22 4.32 -12.08
N GLY A 419 -9.25 5.11 -12.44
CA GLY A 419 -9.81 5.16 -13.77
C GLY A 419 -10.76 4.01 -14.09
N ALA A 420 -11.24 3.33 -13.07
CA ALA A 420 -12.19 2.24 -13.19
C ALA A 420 -13.49 2.69 -13.84
N GLY A 421 -14.07 1.82 -14.68
CA GLY A 421 -15.38 2.04 -15.29
C GLY A 421 -16.54 1.56 -14.39
N LEU A 422 -16.27 0.60 -13.49
CA LEU A 422 -17.23 0.07 -12.52
C LEU A 422 -16.77 0.41 -11.10
N ILE A 423 -17.62 1.12 -10.35
CA ILE A 423 -17.36 1.53 -8.97
C ILE A 423 -18.38 0.87 -8.06
N LEU A 424 -17.90 0.17 -7.04
CA LEU A 424 -18.73 -0.41 -5.99
C LEU A 424 -18.64 0.47 -4.74
N LEU A 425 -19.76 1.02 -4.30
CA LEU A 425 -19.86 1.86 -3.12
C LEU A 425 -20.52 1.09 -1.98
N ASP A 426 -19.82 0.92 -0.88
CA ASP A 426 -20.28 0.16 0.28
C ASP A 426 -20.67 1.11 1.42
N GLU A 427 -21.96 1.34 1.62
CA GLU A 427 -22.56 2.25 2.59
C GLU A 427 -21.91 3.65 2.56
N PRO A 428 -21.87 4.32 1.39
CA PRO A 428 -21.13 5.57 1.25
C PRO A 428 -21.74 6.73 2.04
N ALA A 429 -23.03 6.68 2.40
CA ALA A 429 -23.70 7.70 3.19
C ALA A 429 -23.67 7.45 4.71
N ALA A 430 -23.13 6.30 5.16
CA ALA A 430 -23.08 5.99 6.59
C ALA A 430 -22.31 7.08 7.37
N GLY A 431 -22.98 7.66 8.39
CA GLY A 431 -22.38 8.70 9.25
C GLY A 431 -22.36 10.12 8.65
N LEU A 432 -22.91 10.34 7.46
CA LEU A 432 -23.09 11.66 6.86
C LEU A 432 -24.38 12.32 7.37
N ASN A 433 -24.38 13.64 7.43
CA ASN A 433 -25.59 14.41 7.64
C ASN A 433 -26.41 14.53 6.34
N ALA A 434 -27.62 15.10 6.41
CA ALA A 434 -28.53 15.18 5.26
C ALA A 434 -27.93 15.99 4.09
N GLU A 435 -27.26 17.12 4.38
CA GLU A 435 -26.62 17.97 3.36
C GLU A 435 -25.45 17.25 2.69
N GLU A 436 -24.62 16.58 3.46
CA GLU A 436 -23.50 15.77 2.94
C GLU A 436 -24.00 14.60 2.10
N THR A 437 -25.12 13.98 2.48
CA THR A 437 -25.76 12.90 1.71
C THR A 437 -26.29 13.41 0.37
N ASP A 438 -26.94 14.58 0.35
CA ASP A 438 -27.42 15.21 -0.89
C ASP A 438 -26.26 15.56 -1.83
N GLU A 439 -25.14 16.11 -1.29
CA GLU A 439 -23.93 16.37 -2.08
C GLU A 439 -23.32 15.09 -2.65
N LEU A 440 -23.33 14.00 -1.87
CA LEU A 440 -22.87 12.69 -2.34
C LEU A 440 -23.77 12.17 -3.48
N CYS A 441 -25.09 12.28 -3.34
CA CYS A 441 -26.03 11.89 -4.39
C CYS A 441 -25.79 12.69 -5.69
N ASP A 442 -25.55 14.00 -5.58
CA ASP A 442 -25.23 14.83 -6.73
C ASP A 442 -23.89 14.46 -7.39
N LEU A 443 -22.90 14.08 -6.59
CA LEU A 443 -21.64 13.56 -7.13
C LEU A 443 -21.87 12.26 -7.92
N ILE A 444 -22.62 11.31 -7.36
CA ILE A 444 -22.91 10.02 -8.02
C ILE A 444 -23.73 10.25 -9.31
N ARG A 445 -24.73 11.15 -9.33
CA ARG A 445 -25.48 11.50 -10.54
C ARG A 445 -24.56 12.07 -11.64
N ARG A 446 -23.62 12.92 -11.27
CA ARG A 446 -22.62 13.46 -12.21
C ARG A 446 -21.71 12.37 -12.75
N LEU A 447 -21.26 11.44 -11.90
CA LEU A 447 -20.44 10.29 -12.33
C LEU A 447 -21.20 9.38 -13.30
N ARG A 448 -22.47 9.10 -13.02
CA ARG A 448 -23.34 8.38 -13.96
C ARG A 448 -23.43 9.08 -15.30
N ALA A 449 -23.69 10.39 -15.31
CA ALA A 449 -23.74 11.18 -16.54
C ALA A 449 -22.42 11.17 -17.33
N ALA A 450 -21.30 10.95 -16.66
CA ALA A 450 -19.98 10.77 -17.28
C ALA A 450 -19.72 9.35 -17.81
N GLY A 451 -20.66 8.43 -17.64
CA GLY A 451 -20.60 7.06 -18.16
C GLY A 451 -20.01 6.03 -17.19
N PHE A 452 -19.88 6.35 -15.88
CA PHE A 452 -19.51 5.36 -14.88
C PHE A 452 -20.67 4.41 -14.57
N THR A 453 -20.36 3.13 -14.39
CA THR A 453 -21.27 2.12 -13.84
C THR A 453 -21.06 2.08 -12.33
N ILE A 454 -22.14 2.11 -11.54
CA ILE A 454 -22.05 2.20 -10.10
C ILE A 454 -22.98 1.18 -9.46
N ILE A 455 -22.46 0.40 -8.50
CA ILE A 455 -23.28 -0.45 -7.63
C ILE A 455 -23.16 0.09 -6.22
N VAL A 456 -24.29 0.38 -5.58
CA VAL A 456 -24.35 0.98 -4.24
C VAL A 456 -25.01 0.00 -3.29
N ILE A 457 -24.33 -0.35 -2.19
CA ILE A 457 -24.97 -0.96 -1.02
C ILE A 457 -25.35 0.18 -0.09
N GLU A 458 -26.63 0.30 0.27
CA GLU A 458 -27.13 1.30 1.18
C GLU A 458 -28.32 0.80 2.00
N HIS A 459 -28.52 1.43 3.16
CA HIS A 459 -29.66 1.21 4.04
C HIS A 459 -30.61 2.41 4.08
N ASP A 460 -30.18 3.60 3.64
CA ASP A 460 -31.05 4.77 3.50
C ASP A 460 -31.92 4.62 2.23
N MET A 461 -33.17 4.21 2.45
CA MET A 461 -34.11 4.00 1.35
C MET A 461 -34.39 5.30 0.58
N ARG A 462 -34.30 6.49 1.20
CA ARG A 462 -34.52 7.77 0.50
C ARG A 462 -33.43 8.00 -0.53
N MET A 463 -32.15 7.73 -0.16
CA MET A 463 -31.04 7.80 -1.07
C MET A 463 -31.20 6.80 -2.21
N VAL A 464 -31.46 5.53 -1.90
CA VAL A 464 -31.57 4.45 -2.90
C VAL A 464 -32.69 4.72 -3.90
N MET A 465 -33.90 5.10 -3.41
CA MET A 465 -35.06 5.39 -4.25
C MET A 465 -34.87 6.62 -5.16
N GLY A 466 -34.09 7.60 -4.71
CA GLY A 466 -33.85 8.84 -5.46
C GLY A 466 -32.61 8.81 -6.39
N LEU A 467 -31.76 7.79 -6.25
CA LEU A 467 -30.47 7.72 -6.93
C LEU A 467 -30.36 6.59 -7.96
N CYS A 468 -30.91 5.40 -7.63
CA CYS A 468 -30.70 4.18 -8.40
C CYS A 468 -31.68 4.06 -9.57
N ASP A 469 -31.18 3.55 -10.70
CA ASP A 469 -32.03 3.19 -11.86
C ASP A 469 -32.77 1.90 -11.60
N ARG A 470 -32.12 0.99 -10.88
CA ARG A 470 -32.59 -0.35 -10.59
C ARG A 470 -32.17 -0.77 -9.19
N ILE A 471 -33.03 -1.55 -8.54
CA ILE A 471 -32.80 -2.10 -7.21
C ILE A 471 -32.79 -3.62 -7.30
N VAL A 472 -31.75 -4.22 -6.72
CA VAL A 472 -31.63 -5.66 -6.53
C VAL A 472 -31.72 -5.93 -5.03
N VAL A 473 -32.66 -6.75 -4.63
CA VAL A 473 -32.87 -7.11 -3.22
C VAL A 473 -32.32 -8.50 -2.96
N LEU A 474 -31.37 -8.58 -2.05
CA LEU A 474 -30.77 -9.82 -1.61
C LEU A 474 -31.34 -10.22 -0.24
N SER A 475 -31.78 -11.47 -0.11
CA SER A 475 -32.23 -12.04 1.15
C SER A 475 -31.75 -13.48 1.27
N LEU A 476 -31.17 -13.85 2.43
CA LEU A 476 -30.64 -15.20 2.73
C LEU A 476 -29.75 -15.76 1.59
N GLY A 477 -28.93 -14.88 0.98
CA GLY A 477 -28.01 -15.26 -0.08
C GLY A 477 -28.64 -15.43 -1.46
N ARG A 478 -29.89 -15.04 -1.67
CA ARG A 478 -30.60 -15.12 -2.96
C ARG A 478 -31.16 -13.76 -3.37
N ILE A 479 -31.22 -13.51 -4.69
CA ILE A 479 -31.96 -12.37 -5.21
C ILE A 479 -33.45 -12.71 -5.15
N ILE A 480 -34.21 -11.89 -4.39
CA ILE A 480 -35.67 -12.02 -4.26
C ILE A 480 -36.42 -11.03 -5.12
N PHE A 481 -35.75 -9.94 -5.55
CA PHE A 481 -36.33 -8.92 -6.42
C PHE A 481 -35.23 -8.26 -7.26
N ASP A 482 -35.56 -7.95 -8.51
CA ASP A 482 -34.72 -7.19 -9.44
C ASP A 482 -35.63 -6.32 -10.33
N GLY A 483 -35.60 -5.00 -10.17
CA GLY A 483 -36.50 -4.11 -10.88
C GLY A 483 -36.36 -2.63 -10.51
N THR A 484 -37.34 -1.81 -10.91
CA THR A 484 -37.31 -0.37 -10.63
C THR A 484 -37.52 -0.08 -9.15
N PRO A 485 -37.00 1.06 -8.64
CA PRO A 485 -37.22 1.47 -7.24
C PRO A 485 -38.70 1.48 -6.81
N THR A 486 -39.57 2.00 -7.66
CA THR A 486 -41.04 2.06 -7.37
C THR A 486 -41.68 0.67 -7.25
N ALA A 487 -41.25 -0.29 -8.09
CA ALA A 487 -41.72 -1.66 -8.01
C ALA A 487 -41.20 -2.39 -6.77
N ALA A 488 -39.92 -2.13 -6.37
CA ALA A 488 -39.32 -2.70 -5.15
C ALA A 488 -40.12 -2.31 -3.88
N ALA A 489 -40.53 -1.05 -3.77
CA ALA A 489 -41.28 -0.55 -2.62
C ALA A 489 -42.68 -1.19 -2.45
N ALA A 490 -43.24 -1.73 -3.53
CA ALA A 490 -44.60 -2.35 -3.52
C ALA A 490 -44.53 -3.89 -3.53
N HIS A 491 -43.35 -4.49 -3.61
CA HIS A 491 -43.21 -5.93 -3.78
C HIS A 491 -43.38 -6.66 -2.42
N PRO A 492 -44.28 -7.66 -2.31
CA PRO A 492 -44.58 -8.35 -1.05
C PRO A 492 -43.36 -8.97 -0.39
N ASP A 493 -42.53 -9.71 -1.15
CA ASP A 493 -41.33 -10.39 -0.62
C ASP A 493 -40.27 -9.40 -0.11
N VAL A 494 -40.17 -8.20 -0.71
CA VAL A 494 -39.28 -7.13 -0.25
C VAL A 494 -39.79 -6.58 1.08
N ILE A 495 -41.11 -6.33 1.20
CA ILE A 495 -41.73 -5.84 2.43
C ILE A 495 -41.55 -6.88 3.56
N GLU A 496 -41.80 -8.17 3.28
CA GLU A 496 -41.66 -9.24 4.24
C GLU A 496 -40.20 -9.39 4.72
N ALA A 497 -39.21 -9.30 3.82
CA ALA A 497 -37.79 -9.40 4.15
C ALA A 497 -37.30 -8.29 5.09
N TYR A 498 -37.94 -7.12 5.09
CA TYR A 498 -37.62 -6.01 5.99
C TYR A 498 -38.47 -5.96 7.25
N LEU A 499 -39.77 -6.30 7.18
CA LEU A 499 -40.68 -6.29 8.33
C LEU A 499 -40.62 -7.57 9.15
N GLY A 500 -40.26 -8.72 8.52
CA GLY A 500 -40.15 -10.01 9.22
C GLY A 500 -38.96 -10.10 10.17
N THR A 501 -38.00 -9.18 10.08
CA THR A 501 -36.87 -9.10 11.00
C THR A 501 -37.15 -8.33 12.29
N GLU A 502 -38.18 -7.48 12.34
CA GLU A 502 -38.54 -6.72 13.55
C GLU A 502 -39.36 -7.55 14.56
N THR A 503 -39.97 -8.67 14.14
CA THR A 503 -40.82 -9.49 15.03
C THR A 503 -40.08 -10.67 15.68
N ALA A 504 -38.79 -10.91 15.37
CA ALA A 504 -38.00 -12.00 15.93
C ALA A 504 -37.15 -11.58 17.16
N ASP A 505 -37.05 -10.27 17.46
CA ASP A 505 -36.30 -9.72 18.59
C ASP A 505 -37.20 -9.08 19.67
N ALA A 506 -38.50 -9.43 19.74
CA ALA A 506 -39.43 -8.98 20.76
C ALA A 506 -39.72 -10.08 21.80
#